data_5f74b1087fb6e033e753e0e28c62e3d0
#
_entry.id   5f74b1087fb6e033e753e0e28c62e3d0
#
_cell.length_a   1.000
_cell.length_b   1.000
_cell.length_c   1.000
_cell.angle_alpha   90.00
_cell.angle_beta   90.00
_cell.angle_gamma   90.00
#
_symmetry.space_group_name_H-M   'P 1'
#
loop_
_entity.id
_entity.type
_entity.pdbx_description
1 polymer ?
#
loop_
_entity_poly.entity_id
_entity_poly.type
_entity_poly.pdbx_seq_one_letter_code
_entity_poly.pdbx_strand_id
1 'polypeptide(L)'
;MTDGLTEDERRAIEADCERLIKRYVNLNDAQDWQAVADLYTEDARFARPSKPGEFIEGRAAILASFLARPPRAQRHAIANIVVDVDGPAAARAFSVIVLYQGEAAGPGEMPAMSADSPLVGTFTDKLVLTDGGWRFAERVGGLDFRPGRGPAPAASSPPERWGRRG
;
A
#
# COMPACT_ATOMS: atom_id res chain seq x y z
N MET A 1 10.81 -8.44 26.33
CA MET A 1 12.08 -7.70 26.29
C MET A 1 11.81 -6.37 25.65
N THR A 2 12.10 -5.28 26.32
CA THR A 2 12.03 -3.94 25.73
C THR A 2 13.19 -3.82 24.75
N ASP A 3 12.93 -3.44 23.52
CA ASP A 3 13.91 -3.26 22.43
C ASP A 3 14.87 -2.07 22.63
N GLY A 4 14.88 -1.49 23.82
CA GLY A 4 15.74 -0.38 24.21
C GLY A 4 15.37 1.00 23.63
N LEU A 5 14.30 1.08 22.85
CA LEU A 5 13.81 2.35 22.29
C LEU A 5 13.11 3.19 23.35
N THR A 6 13.39 4.49 23.35
CA THR A 6 12.62 5.48 24.09
C THR A 6 11.28 5.73 23.43
N GLU A 7 10.34 6.32 24.15
CA GLU A 7 9.03 6.69 23.62
C GLU A 7 9.11 7.69 22.44
N ASP A 8 10.06 8.63 22.53
CA ASP A 8 10.27 9.63 21.46
C ASP A 8 10.86 8.98 20.20
N GLU A 9 11.76 8.00 20.34
CA GLU A 9 12.27 7.23 19.21
C GLU A 9 11.17 6.39 18.53
N ARG A 10 10.28 5.77 19.32
CA ARG A 10 9.12 5.05 18.79
C ARG A 10 8.21 5.96 17.99
N ARG A 11 7.84 7.13 18.54
CA ARG A 11 7.01 8.12 17.85
C ARG A 11 7.65 8.63 16.56
N ALA A 12 8.96 8.81 16.55
CA ALA A 12 9.69 9.22 15.35
C ALA A 12 9.59 8.14 14.27
N ILE A 13 9.78 6.86 14.62
CA ILE A 13 9.64 5.72 13.70
C ILE A 13 8.20 5.62 13.16
N GLU A 14 7.21 5.71 14.03
CA GLU A 14 5.79 5.70 13.64
C GLU A 14 5.49 6.82 12.63
N ALA A 15 5.94 8.05 12.91
CA ALA A 15 5.72 9.20 12.03
C ALA A 15 6.41 9.03 10.67
N ASP A 16 7.61 8.48 10.62
CA ASP A 16 8.36 8.24 9.37
C ASP A 16 7.69 7.13 8.54
N CYS A 17 7.26 6.05 9.17
CA CYS A 17 6.55 4.96 8.53
C CYS A 17 5.18 5.42 7.98
N GLU A 18 4.42 6.19 8.74
CA GLU A 18 3.18 6.81 8.25
C GLU A 18 3.42 7.73 7.05
N ARG A 19 4.49 8.54 7.10
CA ARG A 19 4.87 9.42 5.99
C ARG A 19 5.17 8.62 4.73
N LEU A 20 5.89 7.50 4.85
CA LEU A 20 6.17 6.58 3.74
C LEU A 20 4.87 6.06 3.10
N ILE A 21 3.92 5.60 3.92
CA ILE A 21 2.64 5.09 3.47
C ILE A 21 1.82 6.18 2.75
N LYS A 22 1.77 7.38 3.31
CA LYS A 22 1.08 8.53 2.70
C LYS A 22 1.74 8.97 1.39
N ARG A 23 3.07 8.97 1.34
CA ARG A 23 3.82 9.30 0.13
C ARG A 23 3.56 8.30 -1.00
N TYR A 24 3.46 7.01 -0.68
CA TYR A 24 3.15 5.97 -1.65
C TYR A 24 1.87 6.25 -2.44
N VAL A 25 0.77 6.60 -1.78
CA VAL A 25 -0.50 6.86 -2.46
C VAL A 25 -0.46 8.12 -3.31
N ASN A 26 0.21 9.18 -2.84
CA ASN A 26 0.37 10.42 -3.60
C ASN A 26 1.20 10.20 -4.88
N LEU A 27 2.29 9.43 -4.81
CA LEU A 27 3.11 9.09 -5.96
C LEU A 27 2.36 8.19 -6.96
N ASN A 28 1.55 7.25 -6.46
CA ASN A 28 0.66 6.46 -7.31
C ASN A 28 -0.33 7.33 -8.07
N ASP A 29 -0.94 8.31 -7.40
CA ASP A 29 -1.88 9.24 -8.04
C ASP A 29 -1.21 10.16 -9.07
N ALA A 30 0.04 10.52 -8.81
CA ALA A 30 0.87 11.25 -9.76
C ALA A 30 1.42 10.38 -10.90
N GLN A 31 1.24 9.05 -10.82
CA GLN A 31 1.80 8.06 -11.74
C GLN A 31 3.34 8.15 -11.89
N ASP A 32 4.01 8.61 -10.84
CA ASP A 32 5.48 8.60 -10.75
C ASP A 32 5.96 7.20 -10.34
N TRP A 33 5.93 6.29 -11.31
CA TRP A 33 6.17 4.86 -11.05
C TRP A 33 7.58 4.56 -10.57
N GLN A 34 8.57 5.35 -11.03
CA GLN A 34 9.94 5.22 -10.53
C GLN A 34 10.01 5.59 -9.05
N ALA A 35 9.46 6.74 -8.67
CA ALA A 35 9.44 7.17 -7.28
C ALA A 35 8.61 6.22 -6.38
N VAL A 36 7.53 5.61 -6.91
CA VAL A 36 6.79 4.55 -6.21
C VAL A 36 7.69 3.33 -5.95
N ALA A 37 8.40 2.86 -6.97
CA ALA A 37 9.29 1.71 -6.86
C ALA A 37 10.44 1.96 -5.88
N ASP A 38 10.98 3.19 -5.83
CA ASP A 38 12.05 3.58 -4.91
C ASP A 38 11.65 3.55 -3.43
N LEU A 39 10.35 3.46 -3.12
CA LEU A 39 9.87 3.24 -1.75
C LEU A 39 10.01 1.79 -1.27
N TYR A 40 10.37 0.86 -2.15
CA TYR A 40 10.57 -0.55 -1.84
C TYR A 40 12.04 -0.89 -1.68
N THR A 41 12.35 -1.94 -0.90
CA THR A 41 13.68 -2.56 -0.91
C THR A 41 13.94 -3.26 -2.25
N GLU A 42 15.21 -3.57 -2.55
CA GLU A 42 15.56 -4.26 -3.80
C GLU A 42 14.90 -5.63 -3.94
N ASP A 43 14.78 -6.35 -2.83
CA ASP A 43 14.21 -7.69 -2.70
C ASP A 43 12.75 -7.68 -2.23
N ALA A 44 12.08 -6.54 -2.25
CA ALA A 44 10.72 -6.37 -1.74
C ALA A 44 9.70 -7.29 -2.42
N ARG A 45 8.63 -7.59 -1.69
CA ARG A 45 7.48 -8.34 -2.17
C ARG A 45 6.23 -7.47 -2.18
N PHE A 46 5.50 -7.51 -3.26
CA PHE A 46 4.25 -6.76 -3.41
C PHE A 46 3.13 -7.64 -3.92
N ALA A 47 1.99 -7.65 -3.23
CA ALA A 47 0.75 -8.26 -3.70
C ALA A 47 -0.34 -7.18 -3.84
N ARG A 48 -0.96 -7.11 -5.02
CA ARG A 48 -2.01 -6.12 -5.32
C ARG A 48 -3.29 -6.43 -4.57
N PRO A 49 -4.09 -5.41 -4.16
CA PRO A 49 -5.39 -5.64 -3.52
C PRO A 49 -6.34 -6.54 -4.32
N SER A 50 -6.29 -6.48 -5.65
CA SER A 50 -7.10 -7.33 -6.54
C SER A 50 -6.59 -8.77 -6.65
N LYS A 51 -5.36 -9.05 -6.20
CA LYS A 51 -4.69 -10.36 -6.29
C LYS A 51 -3.78 -10.60 -5.07
N PRO A 52 -4.36 -10.71 -3.87
CA PRO A 52 -3.58 -10.73 -2.61
C PRO A 52 -2.68 -11.95 -2.44
N GLY A 53 -2.91 -13.02 -3.18
CA GLY A 53 -2.08 -14.23 -3.16
C GLY A 53 -0.96 -14.27 -4.22
N GLU A 54 -0.92 -13.29 -5.13
CA GLU A 54 0.07 -13.24 -6.21
C GLU A 54 1.15 -12.20 -5.89
N PHE A 55 2.34 -12.68 -5.46
CA PHE A 55 3.46 -11.80 -5.17
C PHE A 55 4.26 -11.45 -6.42
N ILE A 56 4.60 -10.17 -6.52
CA ILE A 56 5.58 -9.61 -7.43
C ILE A 56 6.84 -9.41 -6.59
N GLU A 57 7.94 -10.04 -6.98
CA GLU A 57 9.17 -10.07 -6.19
C GLU A 57 10.27 -9.23 -6.84
N GLY A 58 10.85 -8.36 -6.02
CA GLY A 58 11.92 -7.46 -6.40
C GLY A 58 11.43 -6.12 -6.96
N ARG A 59 12.15 -5.05 -6.57
CA ARG A 59 11.84 -3.66 -6.97
C ARG A 59 11.69 -3.48 -8.48
N ALA A 60 12.56 -4.11 -9.27
CA ALA A 60 12.52 -4.01 -10.73
C ALA A 60 11.23 -4.59 -11.32
N ALA A 61 10.79 -5.76 -10.82
CA ALA A 61 9.54 -6.38 -11.25
C ALA A 61 8.32 -5.57 -10.77
N ILE A 62 8.39 -5.01 -9.57
CA ILE A 62 7.36 -4.10 -9.04
C ILE A 62 7.23 -2.88 -9.95
N LEU A 63 8.34 -2.22 -10.32
CA LEU A 63 8.33 -1.10 -11.27
C LEU A 63 7.73 -1.51 -12.61
N ALA A 64 8.17 -2.61 -13.20
CA ALA A 64 7.62 -3.10 -14.46
C ALA A 64 6.11 -3.34 -14.39
N SER A 65 5.61 -3.82 -13.25
CA SER A 65 4.19 -4.04 -13.00
C SER A 65 3.36 -2.76 -12.93
N PHE A 66 3.96 -1.64 -12.50
CA PHE A 66 3.33 -0.32 -12.50
C PHE A 66 3.35 0.31 -13.89
N LEU A 67 4.48 0.23 -14.60
CA LEU A 67 4.62 0.75 -15.96
C LEU A 67 3.67 0.06 -16.96
N ALA A 68 3.32 -1.20 -16.72
CA ALA A 68 2.37 -1.96 -17.55
C ALA A 68 0.90 -1.57 -17.35
N ARG A 69 0.59 -0.67 -16.41
CA ARG A 69 -0.80 -0.24 -16.16
C ARG A 69 -1.28 0.69 -17.26
N PRO A 70 -2.52 0.51 -17.74
CA PRO A 70 -3.10 1.49 -18.67
C PRO A 70 -3.26 2.83 -17.97
N PRO A 71 -3.14 3.96 -18.72
CA PRO A 71 -3.45 5.30 -18.20
C PRO A 71 -4.88 5.36 -17.65
N ARG A 72 -5.04 5.94 -16.48
CA ARG A 72 -6.35 6.15 -15.85
C ARG A 72 -6.31 7.35 -14.91
N ALA A 73 -7.47 7.95 -14.69
CA ALA A 73 -7.64 8.87 -13.57
C ALA A 73 -7.77 8.07 -12.28
N GLN A 74 -7.09 8.51 -11.22
CA GLN A 74 -7.16 7.86 -9.93
C GLN A 74 -6.89 8.83 -8.79
N ARG A 75 -7.51 8.53 -7.65
CA ARG A 75 -7.25 9.20 -6.38
C ARG A 75 -7.37 8.19 -5.25
N HIS A 76 -6.30 8.05 -4.49
CA HIS A 76 -6.30 7.24 -3.28
C HIS A 76 -6.57 8.11 -2.05
N ALA A 77 -7.40 7.62 -1.15
CA ALA A 77 -7.48 8.08 0.23
C ALA A 77 -6.98 6.98 1.14
N ILE A 78 -6.06 7.30 2.05
CA ILE A 78 -5.51 6.36 3.03
C ILE A 78 -5.94 6.79 4.42
N ALA A 79 -6.39 5.83 5.25
CA ALA A 79 -6.91 6.09 6.58
C ALA A 79 -6.53 4.96 7.55
N ASN A 80 -6.84 5.17 8.82
CA ASN A 80 -6.66 4.18 9.90
C ASN A 80 -5.26 3.54 9.87
N ILE A 81 -4.23 4.37 9.65
CA ILE A 81 -2.85 3.90 9.66
C ILE A 81 -2.46 3.61 11.10
N VAL A 82 -2.03 2.38 11.34
CA VAL A 82 -1.45 1.95 12.61
C VAL A 82 -0.08 1.37 12.30
N VAL A 83 0.93 1.83 13.03
CA VAL A 83 2.30 1.33 12.91
C VAL A 83 2.71 0.67 14.23
N ASP A 84 3.19 -0.55 14.16
CA ASP A 84 3.81 -1.26 15.27
C ASP A 84 5.32 -1.29 15.06
N VAL A 85 6.03 -0.68 15.98
CA VAL A 85 7.49 -0.66 15.97
C VAL A 85 8.01 -1.96 16.57
N ASP A 86 8.67 -2.79 15.75
CA ASP A 86 9.26 -4.07 16.17
C ASP A 86 10.72 -3.91 16.64
N GLY A 87 11.33 -2.73 16.40
CA GLY A 87 12.70 -2.41 16.78
C GLY A 87 13.21 -1.17 16.06
N PRO A 88 14.47 -0.79 16.27
CA PRO A 88 15.02 0.45 15.71
C PRO A 88 15.09 0.47 14.17
N ALA A 89 15.01 -0.68 13.52
CA ALA A 89 15.12 -0.80 12.07
C ALA A 89 14.00 -1.63 11.42
N ALA A 90 12.96 -1.99 12.18
CA ALA A 90 11.85 -2.80 11.70
C ALA A 90 10.51 -2.33 12.27
N ALA A 91 9.49 -2.29 11.43
CA ALA A 91 8.13 -1.98 11.82
C ALA A 91 7.13 -2.74 10.93
N ARG A 92 5.92 -2.90 11.42
CA ARG A 92 4.76 -3.38 10.66
C ARG A 92 3.71 -2.28 10.62
N ALA A 93 2.93 -2.25 9.56
CA ALA A 93 1.84 -1.30 9.48
C ALA A 93 0.58 -1.93 8.89
N PHE A 94 -0.55 -1.37 9.27
CA PHE A 94 -1.85 -1.61 8.69
C PHE A 94 -2.45 -0.28 8.24
N SER A 95 -3.14 -0.29 7.11
CA SER A 95 -3.89 0.89 6.65
C SER A 95 -5.12 0.50 5.84
N VAL A 96 -6.14 1.34 5.90
CA VAL A 96 -7.32 1.27 5.03
C VAL A 96 -7.08 2.14 3.82
N ILE A 97 -7.44 1.64 2.64
CA ILE A 97 -7.32 2.36 1.39
C ILE A 97 -8.66 2.45 0.67
N VAL A 98 -8.95 3.62 0.13
CA VAL A 98 -10.08 3.87 -0.75
C VAL A 98 -9.52 4.40 -2.07
N LEU A 99 -9.81 3.71 -3.17
CA LEU A 99 -9.39 4.10 -4.50
C LEU A 99 -10.59 4.55 -5.32
N TYR A 100 -10.60 5.82 -5.67
CA TYR A 100 -11.47 6.39 -6.70
C TYR A 100 -10.74 6.29 -8.03
N GLN A 101 -11.40 5.76 -9.05
CA GLN A 101 -10.80 5.58 -10.37
C GLN A 101 -11.79 5.87 -11.49
N GLY A 102 -11.26 6.20 -12.65
CA GLY A 102 -12.01 6.47 -13.86
C GLY A 102 -11.12 6.38 -15.09
N GLU A 103 -11.70 6.57 -16.26
CA GLU A 103 -10.93 6.66 -17.49
C GLU A 103 -10.12 7.98 -17.53
N ALA A 104 -8.98 7.95 -18.21
CA ALA A 104 -8.22 9.15 -18.44
C ALA A 104 -9.05 10.12 -19.31
N ALA A 105 -9.11 11.39 -18.91
CA ALA A 105 -9.78 12.44 -19.67
C ALA A 105 -8.77 13.25 -20.51
N GLY A 106 -9.29 13.96 -21.49
CA GLY A 106 -8.50 14.88 -22.31
C GLY A 106 -7.99 16.11 -21.52
N PRO A 107 -7.07 16.88 -22.10
CA PRO A 107 -6.54 18.09 -21.45
C PRO A 107 -7.67 19.05 -21.06
N GLY A 108 -7.73 19.41 -19.77
CA GLY A 108 -8.73 20.33 -19.22
C GLY A 108 -10.09 19.72 -18.95
N GLU A 109 -10.30 18.44 -19.23
CA GLU A 109 -11.53 17.72 -18.91
C GLU A 109 -11.47 17.04 -17.54
N MET A 110 -12.61 17.00 -16.84
CA MET A 110 -12.74 16.28 -15.58
C MET A 110 -13.07 14.81 -15.88
N PRO A 111 -12.27 13.85 -15.39
CA PRO A 111 -12.57 12.42 -15.58
C PRO A 111 -13.90 12.00 -14.95
N ALA A 112 -14.65 11.16 -15.66
CA ALA A 112 -15.79 10.49 -15.07
C ALA A 112 -15.33 9.30 -14.19
N MET A 113 -15.94 9.15 -13.03
CA MET A 113 -15.66 8.03 -12.13
C MET A 113 -16.25 6.73 -12.69
N SER A 114 -15.49 5.64 -12.63
CA SER A 114 -15.96 4.31 -13.04
C SER A 114 -17.08 3.80 -12.15
N ALA A 115 -17.99 3.01 -12.71
CA ALA A 115 -19.16 2.48 -12.00
C ALA A 115 -18.80 1.50 -10.87
N ASP A 116 -17.61 0.91 -10.90
CA ASP A 116 -17.05 0.02 -9.87
C ASP A 116 -16.21 0.76 -8.82
N SER A 117 -16.18 2.08 -8.88
CA SER A 117 -15.49 2.96 -7.94
C SER A 117 -16.46 3.47 -6.85
N PRO A 118 -16.02 3.66 -5.59
CA PRO A 118 -14.66 3.40 -5.11
C PRO A 118 -14.39 1.92 -4.81
N LEU A 119 -13.12 1.53 -4.90
CA LEU A 119 -12.63 0.28 -4.36
C LEU A 119 -12.14 0.52 -2.92
N VAL A 120 -12.58 -0.32 -2.00
CA VAL A 120 -12.21 -0.24 -0.58
C VAL A 120 -11.46 -1.49 -0.18
N GLY A 121 -10.34 -1.30 0.50
CA GLY A 121 -9.50 -2.40 0.93
C GLY A 121 -8.47 -1.99 1.97
N THR A 122 -7.48 -2.83 2.16
CA THR A 122 -6.45 -2.67 3.17
C THR A 122 -5.06 -2.95 2.61
N PHE A 123 -4.05 -2.41 3.28
CA PHE A 123 -2.67 -2.85 3.16
C PHE A 123 -2.13 -3.32 4.50
N THR A 124 -1.34 -4.38 4.44
CA THR A 124 -0.47 -4.83 5.54
C THR A 124 0.97 -4.76 5.05
N ASP A 125 1.80 -4.08 5.81
CA ASP A 125 3.16 -3.75 5.43
C ASP A 125 4.19 -4.30 6.42
N LYS A 126 5.35 -4.76 5.89
CA LYS A 126 6.60 -4.89 6.64
C LYS A 126 7.54 -3.79 6.15
N LEU A 127 8.03 -3.02 7.10
CA LEU A 127 8.86 -1.85 6.86
C LEU A 127 10.23 -2.07 7.49
N VAL A 128 11.28 -1.63 6.79
CA VAL A 128 12.65 -1.72 7.26
C VAL A 128 13.38 -0.40 7.03
N LEU A 129 14.26 -0.06 7.97
CA LEU A 129 15.15 1.09 7.84
C LEU A 129 16.36 0.69 7.02
N THR A 130 16.63 1.46 5.98
CA THR A 130 17.82 1.34 5.11
C THR A 130 18.66 2.61 5.21
N ASP A 131 19.82 2.65 4.60
CA ASP A 131 20.65 3.86 4.50
C ASP A 131 19.90 5.02 3.82
N GLY A 132 18.94 4.72 2.95
CA GLY A 132 18.08 5.68 2.27
C GLY A 132 16.77 6.01 3.02
N GLY A 133 16.61 5.59 4.29
CA GLY A 133 15.39 5.74 5.09
C GLY A 133 14.48 4.51 5.06
N TRP A 134 13.29 4.65 5.63
CA TRP A 134 12.31 3.58 5.69
C TRP A 134 11.82 3.14 4.30
N ARG A 135 11.66 1.83 4.11
CA ARG A 135 11.22 1.21 2.85
C ARG A 135 10.23 0.07 3.12
N PHE A 136 9.37 -0.21 2.13
CA PHE A 136 8.57 -1.43 2.14
C PHE A 136 9.46 -2.62 1.80
N ALA A 137 9.59 -3.57 2.72
CA ALA A 137 10.14 -4.89 2.45
C ALA A 137 9.04 -5.84 1.93
N GLU A 138 7.83 -5.69 2.44
CA GLU A 138 6.65 -6.42 1.94
C GLU A 138 5.42 -5.50 2.04
N ARG A 139 4.60 -5.50 1.00
CA ARG A 139 3.31 -4.84 1.00
C ARG A 139 2.24 -5.74 0.42
N VAL A 140 1.24 -6.08 1.20
CA VAL A 140 0.13 -6.95 0.80
C VAL A 140 -1.17 -6.18 0.84
N GLY A 141 -1.81 -6.07 -0.32
CA GLY A 141 -3.14 -5.48 -0.43
C GLY A 141 -4.25 -6.52 -0.36
N GLY A 142 -5.43 -6.09 0.04
CA GLY A 142 -6.66 -6.87 0.00
C GLY A 142 -7.86 -5.96 -0.28
N LEU A 143 -8.90 -6.48 -0.94
CA LEU A 143 -10.17 -5.78 -1.10
C LEU A 143 -11.15 -6.26 -0.03
N ASP A 144 -11.85 -5.33 0.62
CA ASP A 144 -12.90 -5.62 1.59
C ASP A 144 -14.25 -5.84 0.90
N PHE A 145 -14.43 -5.20 -0.26
CA PHE A 145 -15.65 -5.30 -1.05
C PHE A 145 -15.31 -5.67 -2.48
N ARG A 146 -16.14 -6.53 -3.06
CA ARG A 146 -16.05 -6.88 -4.47
C ARG A 146 -16.65 -5.75 -5.32
N PRO A 147 -15.90 -5.23 -6.30
CA PRO A 147 -16.47 -4.30 -7.25
C PRO A 147 -17.44 -5.01 -8.21
N GLY A 148 -18.56 -4.37 -8.52
CA GLY A 148 -19.49 -4.80 -9.57
C GLY A 148 -20.45 -5.94 -9.23
N ARG A 149 -21.29 -6.30 -10.21
CA ARG A 149 -22.25 -7.43 -10.14
C ARG A 149 -21.69 -8.65 -10.84
N GLY A 150 -21.23 -9.63 -10.10
CA GLY A 150 -20.79 -10.92 -10.65
C GLY A 150 -20.79 -12.01 -9.56
N PRO A 151 -20.75 -13.32 -9.91
CA PRO A 151 -20.62 -14.38 -8.92
C PRO A 151 -19.32 -14.20 -8.14
N ALA A 152 -19.36 -14.45 -6.82
CA ALA A 152 -18.19 -14.33 -5.96
C ALA A 152 -17.09 -15.30 -6.42
N PRO A 153 -15.83 -14.88 -6.57
CA PRO A 153 -14.73 -15.82 -6.57
C PRO A 153 -14.70 -16.55 -5.22
N ALA A 154 -14.27 -17.81 -5.23
CA ALA A 154 -14.14 -18.59 -3.99
C ALA A 154 -13.30 -17.80 -2.97
N ALA A 155 -13.76 -17.78 -1.74
CA ALA A 155 -13.14 -17.03 -0.65
C ALA A 155 -11.68 -17.45 -0.48
N SER A 156 -10.75 -16.54 -0.78
CA SER A 156 -9.40 -16.62 -0.22
C SER A 156 -9.50 -16.28 1.26
N SER A 157 -8.83 -17.07 2.11
CA SER A 157 -8.79 -16.80 3.54
C SER A 157 -8.37 -15.36 3.79
N PRO A 158 -9.08 -14.60 4.64
CA PRO A 158 -8.69 -13.23 4.96
C PRO A 158 -7.30 -13.25 5.59
N PRO A 159 -6.46 -12.23 5.30
CA PRO A 159 -5.22 -12.04 6.05
C PRO A 159 -5.57 -11.96 7.54
N GLU A 160 -4.70 -12.50 8.37
CA GLU A 160 -4.89 -12.48 9.84
C GLU A 160 -5.27 -11.07 10.29
N ARG A 161 -6.46 -10.94 10.84
CA ARG A 161 -6.96 -9.63 11.30
C ARG A 161 -6.06 -9.13 12.42
N TRP A 162 -5.49 -8.00 12.22
CA TRP A 162 -4.84 -7.21 13.25
C TRP A 162 -5.82 -6.98 14.42
N GLY A 163 -5.42 -7.35 15.62
CA GLY A 163 -6.16 -7.01 16.82
C GLY A 163 -6.69 -8.17 17.66
N ARG A 164 -5.85 -9.13 18.03
CA ARG A 164 -6.07 -9.90 19.25
C ARG A 164 -4.77 -9.97 20.03
N ARG A 165 -4.48 -8.91 20.77
CA ARG A 165 -3.74 -9.06 22.03
C ARG A 165 -4.63 -8.46 23.11
N GLY A 166 -5.23 -9.36 23.91
CA GLY A 166 -5.80 -9.05 25.21
C GLY A 166 -4.69 -8.87 26.22
#